data_a63611b86a988edccf63e0c0fc06c89a
#
_entry.id   a63611b86a988edccf63e0c0fc06c89a
#
_cell.length_a   1.000
_cell.length_b   1.000
_cell.length_c   1.000
_cell.angle_alpha   90.00
_cell.angle_beta   90.00
_cell.angle_gamma   90.00
#
_symmetry.space_group_name_H-M   'P 1'
#
loop_
_entity.id
_entity.type
_entity.pdbx_description
1 polymer ?
#
loop_
_entity_poly.entity_id
_entity_poly.type
_entity_poly.pdbx_seq_one_letter_code
_entity_poly.pdbx_strand_id
1 'polypeptide(L)'
;WNFKDQPPELWDQFKTSFAPDTHIRIHPILHWTELNVWEYIHRENIPIIDLYFANSEGKRYRSLGCEPCTFPIDSQAKTVAEIIEELKNVTTSERSGRAQDQENTYAMQKLRARGYM
;
A
#
# COMPACT_ATOMS: atom_id res chain seq x y z
N TRP A 1 -3.21 8.82 1.63
CA TRP A 1 -2.44 9.85 0.94
C TRP A 1 -1.90 10.88 1.92
N ASN A 2 -0.61 11.19 1.80
CA ASN A 2 0.05 12.22 2.61
C ASN A 2 0.63 13.28 1.66
N PHE A 3 0.13 14.50 1.73
CA PHE A 3 0.56 15.59 0.83
C PHE A 3 2.04 15.98 1.00
N LYS A 4 2.66 15.68 2.14
CA LYS A 4 4.09 15.91 2.37
C LYS A 4 4.97 14.94 1.59
N ASP A 5 4.51 13.70 1.47
CA ASP A 5 5.23 12.62 0.79
C ASP A 5 4.78 12.45 -0.66
N GLN A 6 3.61 12.97 -1.00
CA GLN A 6 3.00 12.87 -2.32
C GLN A 6 2.41 14.22 -2.75
N PRO A 7 3.27 15.20 -3.05
CA PRO A 7 2.81 16.55 -3.35
C PRO A 7 1.93 16.60 -4.60
N PRO A 8 0.75 17.24 -4.52
CA PRO A 8 -0.25 17.28 -5.60
C PRO A 8 0.17 18.10 -6.81
N GLU A 9 1.18 18.96 -6.70
CA GLU A 9 1.70 19.75 -7.82
C GLU A 9 2.25 18.90 -8.97
N LEU A 10 2.55 17.64 -8.72
CA LEU A 10 2.96 16.67 -9.73
C LEU A 10 1.78 16.03 -10.47
N TRP A 11 0.55 16.42 -10.14
CA TRP A 11 -0.67 15.74 -10.55
C TRP A 11 -1.56 16.65 -11.38
N ASP A 12 -1.63 16.40 -12.66
CA ASP A 12 -2.54 17.07 -13.59
C ASP A 12 -3.95 16.44 -13.51
N GLN A 13 -4.63 16.58 -12.37
CA GLN A 13 -5.88 15.88 -12.08
C GLN A 13 -7.02 16.12 -13.10
N PHE A 14 -7.03 17.28 -13.73
CA PHE A 14 -8.09 17.69 -14.66
C PHE A 14 -7.62 17.80 -16.11
N LYS A 15 -6.39 17.47 -16.40
CA LYS A 15 -5.84 17.50 -17.72
C LYS A 15 -6.35 16.35 -18.56
N THR A 16 -6.93 16.65 -19.71
CA THR A 16 -7.50 15.65 -20.64
C THR A 16 -6.76 15.56 -21.97
N SER A 17 -5.82 16.48 -22.23
CA SER A 17 -5.02 16.50 -23.45
C SER A 17 -3.53 16.46 -23.10
N PHE A 18 -2.80 15.58 -23.76
CA PHE A 18 -1.38 15.31 -23.49
C PHE A 18 -0.59 15.39 -24.80
N ALA A 19 0.68 15.74 -24.71
CA ALA A 19 1.57 15.76 -25.88
C ALA A 19 1.70 14.35 -26.49
N PRO A 20 1.88 14.24 -27.80
CA PRO A 20 2.21 12.97 -28.45
C PRO A 20 3.40 12.29 -27.76
N ASP A 21 3.43 10.97 -27.78
CA ASP A 21 4.49 10.14 -27.21
C ASP A 21 4.67 10.23 -25.67
N THR A 22 3.69 10.80 -24.97
CA THR A 22 3.62 10.75 -23.50
C THR A 22 2.72 9.62 -23.03
N HIS A 23 2.92 9.17 -21.79
CA HIS A 23 2.03 8.24 -21.09
C HIS A 23 1.44 8.87 -19.85
N ILE A 24 0.27 8.38 -19.45
CA ILE A 24 -0.44 8.87 -18.28
C ILE A 24 -0.42 7.79 -17.21
N ARG A 25 -0.12 8.18 -15.97
CA ARG A 25 -0.28 7.32 -14.80
C ARG A 25 -1.52 7.73 -14.04
N ILE A 26 -2.45 6.82 -13.90
CA ILE A 26 -3.72 7.05 -13.21
C ILE A 26 -3.68 6.34 -11.86
N HIS A 27 -3.99 7.06 -10.79
CA HIS A 27 -4.01 6.56 -9.40
C HIS A 27 -5.41 6.71 -8.80
N PRO A 28 -6.37 5.85 -9.17
CA PRO A 28 -7.78 6.04 -8.82
C PRO A 28 -8.08 5.89 -7.32
N ILE A 29 -7.23 5.19 -6.57
CA ILE A 29 -7.40 4.95 -5.13
C ILE A 29 -6.39 5.72 -4.27
N LEU A 30 -5.82 6.82 -4.79
CA LEU A 30 -4.78 7.59 -4.10
C LEU A 30 -5.19 8.04 -2.69
N HIS A 31 -6.45 8.42 -2.50
CA HIS A 31 -6.97 8.92 -1.23
C HIS A 31 -7.37 7.80 -0.26
N TRP A 32 -7.31 6.56 -0.68
CA TRP A 32 -7.72 5.45 0.15
C TRP A 32 -6.66 5.13 1.20
N THR A 33 -7.11 4.85 2.40
CA THR A 33 -6.30 4.21 3.43
C THR A 33 -6.24 2.71 3.19
N GLU A 34 -5.31 2.02 3.85
CA GLU A 34 -5.27 0.56 3.84
C GLU A 34 -6.60 -0.04 4.32
N LEU A 35 -7.18 0.53 5.36
CA LEU A 35 -8.50 0.11 5.86
C LEU A 35 -9.57 0.21 4.77
N ASN A 36 -9.61 1.32 4.01
CA ASN A 36 -10.58 1.50 2.93
C ASN A 36 -10.43 0.42 1.84
N VAL A 37 -9.20 0.03 1.53
CA VAL A 37 -8.92 -1.05 0.56
C VAL A 37 -9.52 -2.37 1.06
N TRP A 38 -9.30 -2.73 2.32
CA TRP A 38 -9.82 -3.97 2.90
C TRP A 38 -11.35 -3.96 3.06
N GLU A 39 -11.94 -2.84 3.40
CA GLU A 39 -13.40 -2.66 3.43
C GLU A 39 -14.02 -2.84 2.04
N TYR A 40 -13.36 -2.30 1.00
CA TYR A 40 -13.79 -2.50 -0.39
C TYR A 40 -13.68 -3.95 -0.82
N ILE A 41 -12.56 -4.62 -0.53
CA ILE A 41 -12.36 -6.05 -0.79
C ILE A 41 -13.47 -6.88 -0.14
N HIS A 42 -13.81 -6.58 1.10
CA HIS A 42 -14.88 -7.26 1.84
C HIS A 42 -16.24 -7.04 1.20
N ARG A 43 -16.58 -5.80 0.88
CA ARG A 43 -17.86 -5.42 0.28
C ARG A 43 -18.08 -6.04 -1.08
N GLU A 44 -17.07 -6.02 -1.94
CA GLU A 44 -17.13 -6.54 -3.31
C GLU A 44 -16.77 -8.04 -3.42
N ASN A 45 -16.48 -8.68 -2.29
CA ASN A 45 -16.07 -10.09 -2.22
C ASN A 45 -14.93 -10.44 -3.19
N ILE A 46 -13.88 -9.63 -3.19
CA ILE A 46 -12.72 -9.77 -4.07
C ILE A 46 -11.83 -10.91 -3.59
N PRO A 47 -11.44 -11.87 -4.47
CA PRO A 47 -10.52 -12.94 -4.11
C PRO A 47 -9.14 -12.39 -3.71
N ILE A 48 -8.60 -12.89 -2.61
CA ILE A 48 -7.28 -12.49 -2.07
C ILE A 48 -6.40 -13.72 -1.92
N ILE A 49 -5.11 -13.57 -2.21
CA ILE A 49 -4.13 -14.65 -2.05
C ILE A 49 -3.86 -14.95 -0.57
N ASP A 50 -3.52 -16.20 -0.29
CA ASP A 50 -3.36 -16.71 1.07
C ASP A 50 -2.26 -16.03 1.88
N LEU A 51 -1.24 -15.45 1.23
CA LEU A 51 -0.15 -14.74 1.88
C LEU A 51 -0.60 -13.54 2.75
N TYR A 52 -1.76 -12.96 2.47
CA TYR A 52 -2.31 -11.87 3.26
C TYR A 52 -3.02 -12.34 4.53
N PHE A 53 -3.25 -13.64 4.69
CA PHE A 53 -3.88 -14.23 5.87
C PHE A 53 -2.86 -14.90 6.77
N ALA A 54 -3.18 -14.98 8.06
CA ALA A 54 -2.31 -15.60 9.05
C ALA A 54 -2.12 -17.10 8.75
N ASN A 55 -0.88 -17.52 8.66
CA ASN A 55 -0.50 -18.94 8.53
C ASN A 55 -0.54 -19.67 9.88
N SER A 56 -0.13 -20.94 9.90
CA SER A 56 -0.07 -21.78 11.12
C SER A 56 0.87 -21.23 12.21
N GLU A 57 1.83 -20.39 11.83
CA GLU A 57 2.81 -19.78 12.74
C GLU A 57 2.34 -18.43 13.27
N GLY A 58 1.12 -17.97 12.92
CA GLY A 58 0.61 -16.66 13.30
C GLY A 58 1.34 -15.51 12.58
N LYS A 59 1.68 -15.71 11.31
CA LYS A 59 2.35 -14.73 10.46
C LYS A 59 1.54 -14.46 9.20
N ARG A 60 1.43 -13.20 8.81
CA ARG A 60 0.88 -12.80 7.51
C ARG A 60 1.68 -11.67 6.88
N TYR A 61 1.56 -11.49 5.60
CA TYR A 61 2.08 -10.31 4.94
C TYR A 61 1.03 -9.21 4.94
N ARG A 62 1.44 -8.01 5.26
CA ARG A 62 0.60 -6.80 5.18
C ARG A 62 0.79 -6.08 3.86
N SER A 63 1.97 -6.22 3.28
CA SER A 63 2.35 -5.64 2.00
C SER A 63 3.34 -6.57 1.31
N LEU A 64 3.18 -6.79 0.02
CA LEU A 64 4.05 -7.67 -0.77
C LEU A 64 4.95 -6.87 -1.71
N GLY A 65 6.22 -7.26 -1.79
CA GLY A 65 7.23 -6.71 -2.67
C GLY A 65 8.24 -7.77 -3.06
N CYS A 66 9.51 -7.38 -3.25
CA CYS A 66 10.59 -8.35 -3.49
C CYS A 66 10.69 -9.31 -2.32
N GLU A 67 10.83 -10.61 -2.60
CA GLU A 67 10.93 -11.66 -1.57
C GLU A 67 12.00 -11.34 -0.50
N PRO A 68 13.25 -11.00 -0.87
CA PRO A 68 14.29 -10.74 0.11
C PRO A 68 14.11 -9.46 0.93
N CYS A 69 13.16 -8.58 0.54
CA CYS A 69 12.96 -7.26 1.16
C CYS A 69 11.61 -7.14 1.89
N THR A 70 10.82 -8.20 1.91
CA THR A 70 9.46 -8.19 2.49
C THR A 70 9.38 -9.19 3.61
N PHE A 71 8.96 -8.73 4.79
CA PHE A 71 8.86 -9.57 5.98
C PHE A 71 7.40 -9.66 6.45
N PRO A 72 6.98 -10.83 6.96
CA PRO A 72 5.68 -10.98 7.55
C PRO A 72 5.59 -10.26 8.90
N ILE A 73 4.38 -9.96 9.31
CA ILE A 73 4.05 -9.44 10.64
C ILE A 73 3.36 -10.52 11.48
N ASP A 74 3.40 -10.36 12.80
CA ASP A 74 2.61 -11.17 13.72
C ASP A 74 1.13 -10.80 13.58
N SER A 75 0.29 -11.79 13.34
CA SER A 75 -1.14 -11.62 13.22
C SER A 75 -1.88 -12.95 13.33
N GLN A 76 -3.07 -12.93 13.86
CA GLN A 76 -3.98 -14.09 13.92
C GLN A 76 -5.13 -13.98 12.90
N ALA A 77 -5.16 -12.92 12.10
CA ALA A 77 -6.23 -12.66 11.16
C ALA A 77 -6.21 -13.64 9.98
N LYS A 78 -7.23 -14.51 9.91
CA LYS A 78 -7.40 -15.54 8.88
C LYS A 78 -8.50 -15.21 7.87
N THR A 79 -9.23 -14.14 8.10
CA THR A 79 -10.32 -13.67 7.24
C THR A 79 -10.20 -12.18 6.96
N VAL A 80 -10.85 -11.70 5.91
CA VAL A 80 -10.88 -10.27 5.58
C VAL A 80 -11.49 -9.45 6.72
N ALA A 81 -12.56 -9.95 7.36
CA ALA A 81 -13.19 -9.28 8.49
C ALA A 81 -12.24 -9.11 9.69
N GLU A 82 -11.45 -10.14 10.00
CA GLU A 82 -10.45 -10.09 11.07
C GLU A 82 -9.30 -9.11 10.75
N ILE A 83 -8.88 -9.03 9.49
CA ILE A 83 -7.90 -8.03 9.04
C ILE A 83 -8.45 -6.61 9.24
N ILE A 84 -9.71 -6.37 8.90
CA ILE A 84 -10.36 -5.07 9.08
C ILE A 84 -10.37 -4.68 10.58
N GLU A 85 -10.74 -5.59 11.45
CA GLU A 85 -10.74 -5.33 12.91
C GLU A 85 -9.32 -5.07 13.45
N GLU A 86 -8.34 -5.83 12.98
CA GLU A 86 -6.94 -5.60 13.33
C GLU A 86 -6.48 -4.20 12.91
N LEU A 87 -6.79 -3.78 11.68
CA LEU A 87 -6.38 -2.49 11.12
C LEU A 87 -7.00 -1.28 11.81
N LYS A 88 -8.19 -1.41 12.40
CA LYS A 88 -8.79 -0.33 13.18
C LYS A 88 -7.95 0.06 14.40
N ASN A 89 -7.14 -0.85 14.91
CA ASN A 89 -6.33 -0.68 16.11
C ASN A 89 -4.83 -0.49 15.80
N VAL A 90 -4.42 -0.57 14.52
CA VAL A 90 -3.02 -0.46 14.11
C VAL A 90 -2.61 1.00 13.94
N THR A 91 -1.47 1.36 14.53
CA THR A 91 -0.85 2.69 14.40
C THR A 91 0.38 2.72 13.48
N THR A 92 0.89 1.55 13.11
CA THR A 92 2.08 1.43 12.26
C THR A 92 1.73 1.49 10.77
N SER A 93 2.67 2.00 9.94
CA SER A 93 2.52 2.05 8.49
C SER A 93 2.37 0.66 7.87
N GLU A 94 1.57 0.55 6.81
CA GLU A 94 1.41 -0.67 6.00
C GLU A 94 2.75 -1.23 5.52
N ARG A 95 3.69 -0.38 5.18
CA ARG A 95 5.00 -0.76 4.66
C ARG A 95 6.04 -1.05 5.75
N SER A 96 5.68 -1.04 7.02
CA SER A 96 6.62 -1.26 8.14
C SER A 96 7.38 -2.60 8.07
N GLY A 97 6.85 -3.59 7.37
CA GLY A 97 7.50 -4.87 7.10
C GLY A 97 8.52 -4.88 5.96
N ARG A 98 8.76 -3.73 5.29
CA ARG A 98 9.73 -3.65 4.19
C ARG A 98 11.06 -3.11 4.65
N ALA A 99 12.16 -3.83 4.32
CA ALA A 99 13.51 -3.43 4.69
C ALA A 99 13.87 -2.01 4.22
N GLN A 100 13.43 -1.62 3.02
CA GLN A 100 13.71 -0.30 2.45
C GLN A 100 13.08 0.86 3.24
N ASP A 101 11.95 0.62 3.90
CA ASP A 101 11.24 1.66 4.64
C ASP A 101 11.69 1.75 6.10
N GLN A 102 12.36 0.71 6.61
CA GLN A 102 12.93 0.71 7.96
C GLN A 102 14.17 1.60 8.08
N GLU A 103 14.94 1.75 6.99
CA GLU A 103 16.21 2.47 7.00
C GLU A 103 16.08 3.97 6.72
N ASN A 104 14.93 4.46 6.26
CA ASN A 104 14.86 5.85 5.81
C ASN A 104 13.46 6.44 5.79
N THR A 105 13.21 7.41 6.67
CA THR A 105 11.96 8.19 6.72
C THR A 105 11.64 8.91 5.39
N TYR A 106 12.63 9.08 4.50
CA TYR A 106 12.51 9.78 3.22
C TYR A 106 12.68 8.88 1.99
N ALA A 107 12.54 7.56 2.17
CA ALA A 107 12.77 6.59 1.07
C ALA A 107 11.91 6.90 -0.17
N MET A 108 10.65 7.25 0.02
CA MET A 108 9.73 7.58 -1.07
C MET A 108 10.12 8.87 -1.80
N GLN A 109 10.60 9.88 -1.09
CA GLN A 109 11.09 11.13 -1.70
C GLN A 109 12.33 10.88 -2.56
N LYS A 110 13.25 10.03 -2.07
CA LYS A 110 14.44 9.65 -2.84
C LYS A 110 14.11 8.86 -4.09
N LEU A 111 13.13 7.97 -4.02
CA LEU A 111 12.68 7.19 -5.18
C LEU A 111 12.07 8.10 -6.25
N ARG A 112 11.26 9.07 -5.85
CA ARG A 112 10.70 10.08 -6.77
C ARG A 112 11.76 10.95 -7.41
N ALA A 113 12.70 11.44 -6.63
CA ALA A 113 13.82 12.25 -7.14
C ALA A 113 14.67 11.51 -8.18
N ARG A 114 14.65 10.16 -8.15
CA ARG A 114 15.30 9.29 -9.12
C ARG A 114 14.40 8.85 -10.28
N GLY A 115 13.17 9.35 -10.35
CA GLY A 115 12.24 9.04 -11.44
C GLY A 115 11.59 7.65 -11.40
N TYR A 116 11.61 6.96 -10.26
CA TYR A 116 11.00 5.62 -10.11
C TYR A 116 9.48 5.65 -9.89
N MET A 117 8.91 6.80 -9.77
CA MET A 117 7.45 6.95 -9.60
C MET A 117 6.91 8.07 -10.46
#